data_709e94cc5e97a786cd9b31980f6084e5
#
_entry.id   709e94cc5e97a786cd9b31980f6084e5
#
_cell.length_a   1.000
_cell.length_b   1.000
_cell.length_c   1.000
_cell.angle_alpha   90.00
_cell.angle_beta   90.00
_cell.angle_gamma   90.00
#
_symmetry.space_group_name_H-M   'P 1'
#
loop_
_entity.id
_entity.type
_entity.pdbx_description
1 polymer ?
#
loop_
_entity_poly.entity_id
_entity_poly.type
_entity_poly.pdbx_seq_one_letter_code
_entity_poly.pdbx_strand_id
1 'polypeptide(L)'
;MNACVIRVVDTWAAGAGDPDRPHRAAELELEGHGVVARVQTGVRAVGAVLVAVLGVSLAGCSSTGGKRAEDARKAATAQGEAAVNTPNWTFGMVTHSGDGDTFWDIVQSGAKQAAVKDNIKFLYAHNAEAQQQAQLVDSYIDKKVDGIIVTLAKPAAMKGALARAKKAGIPVITVNSGSAESKEFGALTHIGQDETIAGEAVGEELNKRGKKKALCILHEQGNVGHEQRCEGAKKTFDGKMQNLYVTGTNMPDVQSSIEARLQSDKSIDSVVTLGAPFADTAVKAADSAGSKAEVATFDLNEKVAAGLKDGTLGFAVDQQPYLQGYEAVDLLWLYKYNDDVLGGGKPVLTGPQIVTKDQAAKLEEYAKRGTR
;
A
#
# COMPACT_ATOMS: atom_id res chain seq x y z
N MET A 1 13.27 41.73 -18.23
CA MET A 1 12.33 40.64 -18.53
C MET A 1 12.81 40.01 -19.84
N ASN A 2 13.60 38.97 -19.80
CA ASN A 2 14.02 38.22 -20.97
C ASN A 2 13.53 36.78 -20.74
N ALA A 3 12.56 36.39 -21.53
CA ALA A 3 12.02 35.05 -21.55
C ALA A 3 12.99 34.14 -22.34
N CYS A 4 13.45 33.09 -21.70
CA CYS A 4 14.19 32.02 -22.33
C CYS A 4 13.18 31.01 -22.90
N VAL A 5 13.09 30.90 -24.21
CA VAL A 5 12.24 29.92 -24.91
C VAL A 5 13.11 28.71 -25.23
N ILE A 6 12.80 27.59 -24.60
CA ILE A 6 13.41 26.29 -24.93
C ILE A 6 12.56 25.62 -25.99
N ARG A 7 13.11 25.44 -27.18
CA ARG A 7 12.51 24.65 -28.26
C ARG A 7 13.08 23.26 -28.24
N VAL A 8 12.26 22.28 -27.92
CA VAL A 8 12.58 20.86 -28.09
C VAL A 8 12.14 20.47 -29.51
N VAL A 9 13.08 19.98 -30.30
CA VAL A 9 12.78 19.45 -31.64
C VAL A 9 12.86 17.92 -31.54
N ASP A 10 11.71 17.27 -31.59
CA ASP A 10 11.62 15.81 -31.74
C ASP A 10 11.75 15.44 -33.20
N THR A 11 12.81 14.72 -33.56
CA THR A 11 12.89 14.01 -34.84
C THR A 11 12.85 12.51 -34.60
N TRP A 12 11.70 11.90 -34.80
CA TRP A 12 11.56 10.45 -34.95
C TRP A 12 11.87 10.08 -36.41
N ALA A 13 12.91 9.28 -36.60
CA ALA A 13 13.12 8.50 -37.82
C ALA A 13 13.26 7.05 -37.47
N ALA A 14 12.36 6.24 -37.98
CA ALA A 14 12.37 4.80 -37.90
C ALA A 14 13.51 4.21 -38.74
N GLY A 15 14.28 3.29 -38.20
CA GLY A 15 15.27 2.51 -38.93
C GLY A 15 15.82 1.35 -38.11
N ALA A 16 15.66 0.15 -38.64
CA ALA A 16 15.98 -1.12 -38.02
C ALA A 16 17.48 -1.37 -37.78
N GLY A 17 17.79 -1.94 -36.65
CA GLY A 17 18.69 -3.03 -36.30
C GLY A 17 20.20 -2.90 -36.56
N ASP A 18 20.95 -2.86 -35.45
CA ASP A 18 22.26 -3.52 -35.33
C ASP A 18 22.66 -3.61 -33.84
N PRO A 19 22.95 -4.80 -33.26
CA PRO A 19 23.16 -4.98 -31.81
C PRO A 19 24.61 -4.79 -31.33
N ASP A 20 25.55 -4.28 -32.14
CA ASP A 20 26.96 -4.16 -31.78
C ASP A 20 27.52 -2.73 -31.97
N ARG A 21 27.05 -1.75 -31.13
CA ARG A 21 27.78 -0.48 -30.98
C ARG A 21 27.86 -0.06 -29.51
N PRO A 22 29.07 0.26 -29.03
CA PRO A 22 29.26 0.75 -27.66
C PRO A 22 28.71 2.18 -27.48
N HIS A 23 28.11 2.42 -26.33
CA HIS A 23 27.58 3.72 -25.93
C HIS A 23 28.65 4.81 -25.91
N ARG A 24 28.48 5.84 -26.74
CA ARG A 24 29.21 7.11 -26.64
C ARG A 24 28.46 8.02 -25.67
N ALA A 25 29.17 8.51 -24.66
CA ALA A 25 28.70 9.61 -23.81
C ALA A 25 28.55 10.88 -24.64
N ALA A 26 27.45 11.60 -24.44
CA ALA A 26 27.23 12.91 -25.00
C ALA A 26 27.95 13.95 -24.14
N GLU A 27 28.97 14.60 -24.71
CA GLU A 27 29.57 15.81 -24.15
C GLU A 27 28.67 17.01 -24.50
N LEU A 28 28.33 17.78 -23.47
CA LEU A 28 27.67 19.07 -23.58
C LEU A 28 28.72 20.16 -23.73
N GLU A 29 28.89 20.70 -24.92
CA GLU A 29 29.65 21.94 -25.12
C GLU A 29 28.76 23.14 -24.73
N LEU A 30 29.24 23.91 -23.77
CA LEU A 30 28.71 25.22 -23.40
C LEU A 30 29.58 26.31 -24.03
N GLU A 31 29.14 26.90 -25.08
CA GLU A 31 29.71 28.19 -25.57
C GLU A 31 29.19 29.34 -24.69
N GLY A 32 30.05 29.89 -23.86
CA GLY A 32 29.82 31.11 -23.11
C GLY A 32 30.90 32.16 -23.35
N HIS A 33 30.50 33.29 -23.84
CA HIS A 33 31.36 34.44 -24.13
C HIS A 33 32.06 34.94 -22.87
N GLY A 34 33.38 35.09 -22.99
CA GLY A 34 34.27 35.49 -21.94
C GLY A 34 34.16 36.93 -21.49
N VAL A 35 34.34 37.09 -20.18
CA VAL A 35 34.85 38.31 -19.59
C VAL A 35 36.08 37.94 -18.79
N VAL A 36 37.26 38.39 -19.26
CA VAL A 36 38.54 38.19 -18.61
C VAL A 36 38.75 39.30 -17.59
N ALA A 37 38.72 38.97 -16.29
CA ALA A 37 39.22 39.88 -15.28
C ALA A 37 40.62 39.40 -14.82
N ARG A 38 41.63 40.19 -15.17
CA ARG A 38 43.02 40.01 -14.70
C ARG A 38 43.11 40.44 -13.23
N VAL A 39 43.47 39.52 -12.37
CA VAL A 39 43.95 39.86 -11.01
C VAL A 39 45.48 39.80 -11.02
N GLN A 40 46.10 40.95 -10.80
CA GLN A 40 47.56 41.04 -10.56
C GLN A 40 47.86 40.74 -9.09
N THR A 41 48.73 39.79 -8.87
CA THR A 41 49.37 39.52 -7.58
C THR A 41 50.44 40.56 -7.28
N GLY A 42 50.30 41.20 -6.11
CA GLY A 42 51.38 42.03 -5.51
C GLY A 42 51.54 41.69 -4.03
N VAL A 43 52.66 41.08 -3.71
CA VAL A 43 53.12 40.80 -2.34
C VAL A 43 53.83 42.02 -1.78
N ARG A 44 53.57 42.43 -0.52
CA ARG A 44 54.51 42.94 0.50
C ARG A 44 53.78 43.44 1.75
N ALA A 45 53.83 42.76 2.84
CA ALA A 45 54.61 43.00 4.06
C ALA A 45 54.15 44.15 5.01
N VAL A 46 53.80 43.75 6.23
CA VAL A 46 54.04 44.31 7.57
C VAL A 46 53.28 45.60 7.96
N GLY A 47 52.56 45.53 9.06
CA GLY A 47 52.11 46.68 9.84
C GLY A 47 50.97 46.35 10.80
N ALA A 48 51.29 46.06 12.05
CA ALA A 48 50.33 45.96 13.14
C ALA A 48 49.77 47.32 13.48
N VAL A 49 48.44 47.48 13.43
CA VAL A 49 47.72 48.59 14.12
C VAL A 49 46.42 48.03 14.69
N LEU A 50 46.33 48.11 16.01
CA LEU A 50 45.09 47.97 16.76
C LEU A 50 44.14 49.09 16.37
N VAL A 51 43.00 48.75 15.82
CA VAL A 51 41.85 49.65 15.75
C VAL A 51 40.63 48.91 16.23
N ALA A 52 40.10 49.34 17.37
CA ALA A 52 38.79 48.98 17.83
C ALA A 52 37.77 49.52 16.82
N VAL A 53 37.04 48.66 16.15
CA VAL A 53 35.98 49.03 15.25
C VAL A 53 34.66 48.48 15.77
N LEU A 54 33.76 49.39 16.02
CA LEU A 54 32.33 49.10 16.19
C LEU A 54 31.85 48.06 15.20
N GLY A 55 31.43 46.93 15.72
CA GLY A 55 30.70 45.94 14.95
C GLY A 55 29.30 46.49 14.61
N VAL A 56 29.14 46.92 13.38
CA VAL A 56 27.81 47.02 12.77
C VAL A 56 27.37 45.61 12.51
N SER A 57 26.58 45.09 13.42
CA SER A 57 25.82 43.86 13.21
C SER A 57 24.83 44.11 12.06
N LEU A 58 25.19 43.67 10.89
CA LEU A 58 24.25 43.32 9.83
C LEU A 58 23.38 42.17 10.39
N ALA A 59 22.35 42.55 11.12
CA ALA A 59 21.25 41.65 11.41
C ALA A 59 20.59 41.33 10.09
N GLY A 60 21.09 40.26 9.44
CA GLY A 60 20.41 39.59 8.36
C GLY A 60 19.05 39.17 8.85
N CYS A 61 18.02 39.82 8.39
CA CYS A 61 16.65 39.36 8.49
C CYS A 61 16.55 38.04 7.74
N SER A 62 16.74 36.98 8.40
CA SER A 62 16.17 35.68 8.00
C SER A 62 16.52 34.67 9.02
N SER A 63 16.35 34.31 9.86
CA SER A 63 16.71 33.08 10.56
C SER A 63 16.01 32.80 11.86
N THR A 64 15.06 33.59 12.19
CA THR A 64 14.20 33.22 13.32
C THR A 64 13.26 32.08 12.98
N GLY A 65 12.98 31.83 11.71
CA GLY A 65 12.19 30.66 11.26
C GLY A 65 12.98 29.36 11.27
N GLY A 66 14.20 29.36 10.75
CA GLY A 66 14.97 28.12 10.56
C GLY A 66 15.39 27.45 11.86
N LYS A 67 15.98 28.20 12.77
CA LYS A 67 16.44 27.62 14.04
C LYS A 67 15.27 27.23 14.95
N ARG A 68 14.23 28.04 15.03
CA ARG A 68 13.01 27.68 15.77
C ARG A 68 12.29 26.48 15.17
N ALA A 69 12.23 26.37 13.84
CA ALA A 69 11.67 25.21 13.18
C ALA A 69 12.53 23.96 13.40
N GLU A 70 13.86 24.09 13.39
CA GLU A 70 14.76 22.98 13.68
C GLU A 70 14.70 22.56 15.16
N ASP A 71 14.66 23.52 16.08
CA ASP A 71 14.53 23.25 17.51
C ASP A 71 13.16 22.64 17.85
N ALA A 72 12.07 23.10 17.20
CA ALA A 72 10.75 22.51 17.31
C ALA A 72 10.72 21.07 16.74
N ARG A 73 11.36 20.82 15.61
CA ARG A 73 11.51 19.46 15.07
C ARG A 73 12.27 18.54 16.00
N LYS A 74 13.39 19.01 16.56
CA LYS A 74 14.19 18.22 17.52
C LYS A 74 13.41 17.94 18.80
N ALA A 75 12.65 18.93 19.31
CA ALA A 75 11.79 18.79 20.47
C ALA A 75 10.65 17.79 20.19
N ALA A 76 9.98 17.89 19.04
CA ALA A 76 8.92 16.98 18.60
C ALA A 76 9.44 15.54 18.45
N THR A 77 10.61 15.35 17.84
CA THR A 77 11.25 14.05 17.71
C THR A 77 11.66 13.44 19.06
N ALA A 78 12.13 14.27 19.99
CA ALA A 78 12.51 13.84 21.33
C ALA A 78 11.30 13.46 22.22
N GLN A 79 10.13 14.03 21.92
CA GLN A 79 8.87 13.75 22.64
C GLN A 79 7.97 12.75 21.93
N GLY A 80 8.38 12.21 20.77
CA GLY A 80 7.53 11.35 19.94
C GLY A 80 6.40 12.10 19.22
N GLU A 81 6.49 13.43 19.14
CA GLU A 81 5.55 14.28 18.41
C GLU A 81 5.88 14.33 16.91
N ALA A 82 4.92 14.76 16.10
CA ALA A 82 5.05 14.84 14.64
C ALA A 82 6.15 15.82 14.20
N ALA A 83 6.92 15.41 13.20
CA ALA A 83 8.02 16.21 12.64
C ALA A 83 7.55 17.34 11.71
N VAL A 84 6.28 17.40 11.36
CA VAL A 84 5.67 18.37 10.44
C VAL A 84 4.95 19.50 11.18
N ASN A 85 4.99 20.69 10.61
CA ASN A 85 4.28 21.87 11.16
C ASN A 85 2.98 22.10 10.37
N THR A 86 2.07 21.15 10.45
CA THR A 86 0.72 21.24 9.88
C THR A 86 -0.34 21.23 10.98
N PRO A 87 -1.57 21.68 10.69
CA PRO A 87 -2.68 21.49 11.61
C PRO A 87 -2.84 20.03 12.00
N ASN A 88 -3.27 19.75 13.23
CA ASN A 88 -3.56 18.39 13.68
C ASN A 88 -4.91 17.95 13.09
N TRP A 89 -4.91 17.55 11.81
CA TRP A 89 -6.10 17.05 11.12
C TRP A 89 -6.55 15.71 11.71
N THR A 90 -7.83 15.44 11.60
CA THR A 90 -8.43 14.18 12.04
C THR A 90 -8.81 13.35 10.82
N PHE A 91 -8.19 12.16 10.65
CA PHE A 91 -8.57 11.20 9.61
C PHE A 91 -9.24 9.98 10.22
N GLY A 92 -10.31 9.54 9.60
CA GLY A 92 -11.06 8.36 10.01
C GLY A 92 -10.90 7.22 9.02
N MET A 93 -10.48 6.03 9.48
CA MET A 93 -10.45 4.81 8.67
C MET A 93 -11.60 3.90 9.09
N VAL A 94 -12.38 3.44 8.11
CA VAL A 94 -13.49 2.49 8.32
C VAL A 94 -13.28 1.27 7.42
N THR A 95 -13.15 0.09 8.02
CA THR A 95 -12.94 -1.16 7.28
C THR A 95 -14.09 -2.14 7.46
N HIS A 96 -14.16 -3.15 6.58
CA HIS A 96 -15.10 -4.26 6.67
C HIS A 96 -14.60 -5.41 7.55
N SER A 97 -13.57 -5.15 8.35
CA SER A 97 -12.97 -6.16 9.23
C SER A 97 -13.98 -6.77 10.20
N GLY A 98 -13.85 -8.07 10.41
CA GLY A 98 -14.38 -8.74 11.59
C GLY A 98 -13.43 -8.64 12.77
N ASP A 99 -13.89 -9.05 13.96
CA ASP A 99 -13.06 -9.10 15.15
C ASP A 99 -11.97 -10.17 15.03
N GLY A 100 -10.73 -9.82 15.42
CA GLY A 100 -9.60 -10.77 15.44
C GLY A 100 -8.92 -11.01 14.09
N ASP A 101 -9.26 -10.26 13.06
CA ASP A 101 -8.58 -10.33 11.77
C ASP A 101 -7.26 -9.56 11.79
N THR A 102 -6.16 -10.29 11.90
CA THR A 102 -4.80 -9.76 12.04
C THR A 102 -4.30 -8.99 10.82
N PHE A 103 -4.89 -9.17 9.64
CA PHE A 103 -4.58 -8.39 8.46
C PHE A 103 -4.80 -6.89 8.71
N TRP A 104 -5.92 -6.55 9.36
CA TRP A 104 -6.26 -5.17 9.65
C TRP A 104 -5.42 -4.55 10.76
N ASP A 105 -4.84 -5.35 11.64
CA ASP A 105 -3.84 -4.87 12.62
C ASP A 105 -2.60 -4.34 11.91
N ILE A 106 -2.17 -5.01 10.82
CA ILE A 106 -1.02 -4.58 10.01
C ILE A 106 -1.36 -3.30 9.23
N VAL A 107 -2.55 -3.22 8.62
CA VAL A 107 -3.03 -1.99 7.96
C VAL A 107 -3.07 -0.82 8.94
N GLN A 108 -3.62 -1.03 10.14
CA GLN A 108 -3.65 -0.01 11.19
C GLN A 108 -2.24 0.40 11.64
N SER A 109 -1.29 -0.55 11.74
CA SER A 109 0.09 -0.24 12.11
C SER A 109 0.72 0.74 11.12
N GLY A 110 0.51 0.52 9.82
CA GLY A 110 0.96 1.44 8.78
C GLY A 110 0.30 2.82 8.90
N ALA A 111 -1.02 2.84 9.02
CA ALA A 111 -1.79 4.09 9.17
C ALA A 111 -1.37 4.89 10.41
N LYS A 112 -1.18 4.23 11.56
CA LYS A 112 -0.72 4.87 12.81
C LYS A 112 0.69 5.44 12.66
N GLN A 113 1.59 4.74 11.97
CA GLN A 113 2.95 5.23 11.74
C GLN A 113 2.97 6.50 10.88
N ALA A 114 2.20 6.53 9.79
CA ALA A 114 2.04 7.73 8.97
C ALA A 114 1.37 8.87 9.77
N ALA A 115 0.33 8.55 10.53
CA ALA A 115 -0.37 9.54 11.36
C ALA A 115 0.54 10.24 12.37
N VAL A 116 1.46 9.50 13.01
CA VAL A 116 2.47 10.09 13.91
C VAL A 116 3.42 11.00 13.13
N LYS A 117 3.91 10.54 11.96
CA LYS A 117 4.80 11.32 11.10
C LYS A 117 4.16 12.64 10.65
N ASP A 118 2.87 12.61 10.29
CA ASP A 118 2.17 13.69 9.61
C ASP A 118 1.31 14.55 10.53
N ASN A 119 1.45 14.39 11.85
CA ASN A 119 0.67 15.12 12.85
C ASN A 119 -0.86 14.93 12.70
N ILE A 120 -1.29 13.69 12.46
CA ILE A 120 -2.70 13.34 12.24
C ILE A 120 -3.30 12.69 13.50
N LYS A 121 -4.48 13.14 13.89
CA LYS A 121 -5.34 12.41 14.83
C LYS A 121 -6.04 11.28 14.06
N PHE A 122 -5.53 10.06 14.21
CA PHE A 122 -6.07 8.88 13.52
C PHE A 122 -7.19 8.23 14.32
N LEU A 123 -8.33 7.99 13.67
CA LEU A 123 -9.48 7.26 14.19
C LEU A 123 -9.68 5.99 13.38
N TYR A 124 -9.97 4.89 14.05
CA TYR A 124 -10.27 3.62 13.40
C TYR A 124 -11.59 3.05 13.88
N ALA A 125 -12.39 2.53 12.96
CA ALA A 125 -13.60 1.77 13.24
C ALA A 125 -13.77 0.67 12.18
N HIS A 126 -14.44 -0.41 12.53
CA HIS A 126 -14.69 -1.51 11.60
C HIS A 126 -16.03 -2.19 11.88
N ASN A 127 -16.57 -2.82 10.86
CA ASN A 127 -17.70 -3.71 11.00
C ASN A 127 -17.82 -4.59 9.75
N ALA A 128 -17.96 -5.91 9.93
CA ALA A 128 -18.14 -6.87 8.85
C ALA A 128 -19.52 -6.75 8.16
N GLU A 129 -20.51 -6.21 8.87
CA GLU A 129 -21.83 -5.92 8.31
C GLU A 129 -21.82 -4.61 7.52
N ALA A 130 -22.06 -4.69 6.22
CA ALA A 130 -21.89 -3.56 5.30
C ALA A 130 -22.72 -2.31 5.65
N GLN A 131 -23.94 -2.51 6.17
CA GLN A 131 -24.79 -1.40 6.60
C GLN A 131 -24.26 -0.72 7.85
N GLN A 132 -23.70 -1.48 8.77
CA GLN A 132 -23.03 -0.95 9.97
C GLN A 132 -21.73 -0.23 9.59
N GLN A 133 -20.96 -0.78 8.64
CA GLN A 133 -19.78 -0.10 8.08
C GLN A 133 -20.16 1.28 7.50
N ALA A 134 -21.26 1.36 6.74
CA ALA A 134 -21.76 2.62 6.18
C ALA A 134 -22.14 3.62 7.28
N GLN A 135 -22.78 3.18 8.37
CA GLN A 135 -23.13 4.03 9.52
C GLN A 135 -21.88 4.58 10.25
N LEU A 136 -20.78 3.80 10.30
CA LEU A 136 -19.52 4.27 10.85
C LEU A 136 -18.92 5.40 9.99
N VAL A 137 -19.03 5.33 8.67
CA VAL A 137 -18.66 6.43 7.77
C VAL A 137 -19.51 7.66 8.05
N ASP A 138 -20.84 7.50 8.19
CA ASP A 138 -21.74 8.61 8.54
C ASP A 138 -21.35 9.26 9.88
N SER A 139 -21.00 8.45 10.88
CA SER A 139 -20.51 8.96 12.17
C SER A 139 -19.26 9.82 12.03
N TYR A 140 -18.37 9.51 11.10
CA TYR A 140 -17.18 10.32 10.84
C TYR A 140 -17.53 11.60 10.07
N ILE A 141 -18.50 11.56 9.18
CA ILE A 141 -19.03 12.78 8.53
C ILE A 141 -19.63 13.73 9.57
N ASP A 142 -20.43 13.22 10.48
CA ASP A 142 -21.04 14.02 11.58
C ASP A 142 -19.98 14.62 12.51
N LYS A 143 -18.89 13.89 12.75
CA LYS A 143 -17.73 14.39 13.52
C LYS A 143 -16.88 15.39 12.74
N LYS A 144 -17.19 15.64 11.47
CA LYS A 144 -16.47 16.56 10.57
C LYS A 144 -14.98 16.25 10.50
N VAL A 145 -14.64 14.97 10.34
CA VAL A 145 -13.24 14.58 10.12
C VAL A 145 -12.69 15.23 8.86
N ASP A 146 -11.38 15.44 8.81
CA ASP A 146 -10.70 16.11 7.69
C ASP A 146 -10.45 15.20 6.48
N GLY A 147 -10.57 13.89 6.65
CA GLY A 147 -10.44 12.90 5.60
C GLY A 147 -10.96 11.53 6.03
N ILE A 148 -11.42 10.74 5.06
CA ILE A 148 -11.94 9.39 5.28
C ILE A 148 -11.15 8.39 4.44
N ILE A 149 -10.76 7.29 5.07
CA ILE A 149 -10.18 6.10 4.43
C ILE A 149 -11.19 4.97 4.59
N VAL A 150 -11.52 4.27 3.51
CA VAL A 150 -12.60 3.27 3.58
C VAL A 150 -12.37 2.09 2.64
N THR A 151 -12.82 0.90 3.03
CA THR A 151 -12.86 -0.29 2.18
C THR A 151 -14.21 -0.43 1.49
N LEU A 152 -14.23 -0.96 0.29
CA LEU A 152 -15.44 -1.17 -0.51
C LEU A 152 -15.67 -2.65 -0.81
N ALA A 153 -15.58 -3.53 0.19
CA ALA A 153 -15.81 -4.96 0.00
C ALA A 153 -17.25 -5.26 -0.51
N LYS A 154 -18.21 -4.48 -0.05
CA LYS A 154 -19.61 -4.52 -0.49
C LYS A 154 -20.04 -3.13 -0.98
N PRO A 155 -19.66 -2.73 -2.21
CA PRO A 155 -19.74 -1.34 -2.67
C PRO A 155 -21.14 -0.74 -2.63
N ALA A 156 -22.15 -1.53 -2.99
CA ALA A 156 -23.54 -1.06 -3.04
C ALA A 156 -24.01 -0.44 -1.71
N ALA A 157 -23.60 -1.01 -0.58
CA ALA A 157 -23.96 -0.50 0.75
C ALA A 157 -23.24 0.82 1.08
N MET A 158 -22.04 1.02 0.53
CA MET A 158 -21.19 2.18 0.82
C MET A 158 -21.54 3.41 -0.04
N LYS A 159 -22.20 3.23 -1.19
CA LYS A 159 -22.49 4.29 -2.16
C LYS A 159 -23.14 5.53 -1.54
N GLY A 160 -24.14 5.32 -0.70
CA GLY A 160 -24.89 6.41 -0.05
C GLY A 160 -24.03 7.22 0.95
N ALA A 161 -23.25 6.53 1.77
CA ALA A 161 -22.36 7.16 2.74
C ALA A 161 -21.25 7.97 2.04
N LEU A 162 -20.66 7.43 0.97
CA LEU A 162 -19.62 8.16 0.22
C LEU A 162 -20.18 9.36 -0.54
N ALA A 163 -21.41 9.28 -1.05
CA ALA A 163 -22.08 10.45 -1.62
C ALA A 163 -22.29 11.57 -0.58
N ARG A 164 -22.60 11.21 0.69
CA ARG A 164 -22.69 12.18 1.79
C ARG A 164 -21.32 12.78 2.16
N ALA A 165 -20.26 11.97 2.23
CA ALA A 165 -18.90 12.45 2.44
C ALA A 165 -18.49 13.47 1.38
N LYS A 166 -18.73 13.15 0.10
CA LYS A 166 -18.48 14.07 -1.02
C LYS A 166 -19.26 15.36 -0.89
N LYS A 167 -20.57 15.29 -0.56
CA LYS A 167 -21.42 16.48 -0.33
C LYS A 167 -20.94 17.34 0.84
N ALA A 168 -20.36 16.71 1.86
CA ALA A 168 -19.76 17.39 3.02
C ALA A 168 -18.36 17.98 2.71
N GLY A 169 -17.81 17.76 1.51
CA GLY A 169 -16.47 18.22 1.13
C GLY A 169 -15.33 17.46 1.81
N ILE A 170 -15.60 16.27 2.35
CA ILE A 170 -14.59 15.43 3.01
C ILE A 170 -13.91 14.56 1.95
N PRO A 171 -12.58 14.69 1.75
CA PRO A 171 -11.84 13.86 0.81
C PRO A 171 -11.84 12.39 1.26
N VAL A 172 -11.93 11.49 0.30
CA VAL A 172 -11.99 10.04 0.54
C VAL A 172 -10.87 9.35 -0.24
N ILE A 173 -10.18 8.43 0.42
CA ILE A 173 -9.32 7.42 -0.21
C ILE A 173 -9.94 6.05 0.08
N THR A 174 -10.02 5.21 -0.95
CA THR A 174 -10.43 3.82 -0.77
C THR A 174 -9.21 2.90 -0.68
N VAL A 175 -9.33 1.84 0.10
CA VAL A 175 -8.23 0.88 0.29
C VAL A 175 -8.71 -0.56 0.15
N ASN A 176 -7.81 -1.46 -0.22
CA ASN A 176 -7.99 -2.90 -0.25
C ASN A 176 -8.99 -3.38 -1.31
N SER A 177 -10.29 -3.34 -1.04
CA SER A 177 -11.33 -3.89 -1.93
C SER A 177 -12.15 -2.79 -2.62
N GLY A 178 -12.74 -3.11 -3.80
CA GLY A 178 -13.67 -2.25 -4.53
C GLY A 178 -13.00 -1.14 -5.32
N SER A 179 -11.86 -1.43 -5.90
CA SER A 179 -11.11 -0.49 -6.77
C SER A 179 -11.96 0.03 -7.93
N ALA A 180 -12.79 -0.82 -8.52
CA ALA A 180 -13.62 -0.48 -9.69
C ALA A 180 -14.61 0.66 -9.40
N GLU A 181 -15.21 0.67 -8.21
CA GLU A 181 -16.23 1.65 -7.81
C GLU A 181 -15.63 2.91 -7.17
N SER A 182 -14.36 2.87 -6.79
CA SER A 182 -13.68 3.94 -6.05
C SER A 182 -13.85 5.32 -6.68
N LYS A 183 -13.53 5.44 -7.97
CA LYS A 183 -13.63 6.71 -8.71
C LYS A 183 -15.09 7.16 -8.89
N GLU A 184 -16.00 6.24 -9.21
CA GLU A 184 -17.43 6.55 -9.35
C GLU A 184 -17.99 7.11 -8.05
N PHE A 185 -17.57 6.57 -6.91
CA PHE A 185 -18.02 7.02 -5.59
C PHE A 185 -17.32 8.30 -5.11
N GLY A 186 -16.42 8.84 -5.93
CA GLY A 186 -15.80 10.14 -5.69
C GLY A 186 -14.55 10.13 -4.83
N ALA A 187 -13.91 8.97 -4.66
CA ALA A 187 -12.63 8.90 -3.99
C ALA A 187 -11.50 9.54 -4.84
N LEU A 188 -10.49 10.09 -4.18
CA LEU A 188 -9.30 10.67 -4.80
C LEU A 188 -8.49 9.62 -5.55
N THR A 189 -8.28 8.48 -4.89
CA THR A 189 -7.57 7.32 -5.42
C THR A 189 -7.98 6.05 -4.67
N HIS A 190 -7.55 4.91 -5.19
CA HIS A 190 -7.61 3.62 -4.51
C HIS A 190 -6.21 3.11 -4.24
N ILE A 191 -5.98 2.56 -3.05
CA ILE A 191 -4.70 1.96 -2.66
C ILE A 191 -4.94 0.50 -2.29
N GLY A 192 -4.36 -0.40 -3.04
CA GLY A 192 -4.55 -1.84 -2.86
C GLY A 192 -3.87 -2.63 -3.95
N GLN A 193 -4.09 -3.92 -4.01
CA GLN A 193 -3.73 -4.70 -5.19
C GLN A 193 -4.89 -4.69 -6.20
N ASP A 194 -4.61 -5.00 -7.45
CA ASP A 194 -5.65 -5.40 -8.40
C ASP A 194 -6.03 -6.86 -8.13
N GLU A 195 -7.24 -7.07 -7.65
CA GLU A 195 -7.69 -8.39 -7.18
C GLU A 195 -7.83 -9.41 -8.31
N THR A 196 -8.13 -8.96 -9.52
CA THR A 196 -8.15 -9.82 -10.71
C THR A 196 -6.73 -10.24 -11.09
N ILE A 197 -5.79 -9.30 -11.16
CA ILE A 197 -4.37 -9.59 -11.44
C ILE A 197 -3.77 -10.50 -10.35
N ALA A 198 -4.15 -10.27 -9.09
CA ALA A 198 -3.71 -11.12 -7.99
C ALA A 198 -4.23 -12.56 -8.12
N GLY A 199 -5.48 -12.71 -8.54
CA GLY A 199 -6.04 -14.01 -8.88
C GLY A 199 -5.34 -14.66 -10.09
N GLU A 200 -5.11 -13.90 -11.14
CA GLU A 200 -4.39 -14.39 -12.34
C GLU A 200 -2.99 -14.90 -11.97
N ALA A 201 -2.27 -14.19 -11.09
CA ALA A 201 -0.97 -14.65 -10.58
C ALA A 201 -1.06 -15.97 -9.80
N VAL A 202 -2.16 -16.21 -9.06
CA VAL A 202 -2.42 -17.50 -8.40
C VAL A 202 -2.59 -18.61 -9.42
N GLY A 203 -3.39 -18.41 -10.47
CA GLY A 203 -3.61 -19.40 -11.52
C GLY A 203 -2.31 -19.77 -12.24
N GLU A 204 -1.49 -18.79 -12.57
CA GLU A 204 -0.16 -19.01 -13.16
C GLU A 204 0.77 -19.79 -12.23
N GLU A 205 0.77 -19.45 -10.92
CA GLU A 205 1.62 -20.15 -9.96
C GLU A 205 1.17 -21.60 -9.74
N LEU A 206 -0.14 -21.88 -9.75
CA LEU A 206 -0.69 -23.25 -9.73
C LEU A 206 -0.25 -24.04 -10.95
N ASN A 207 -0.23 -23.44 -12.15
CA ASN A 207 0.27 -24.08 -13.38
C ASN A 207 1.76 -24.42 -13.28
N LYS A 208 2.60 -23.49 -12.81
CA LYS A 208 4.04 -23.73 -12.58
C LYS A 208 4.27 -24.90 -11.63
N ARG A 209 3.38 -25.10 -10.67
CA ARG A 209 3.40 -26.22 -9.70
C ARG A 209 2.75 -27.50 -10.23
N GLY A 210 2.28 -27.50 -11.46
CA GLY A 210 1.68 -28.65 -12.12
C GLY A 210 0.33 -29.07 -11.56
N LYS A 211 -0.37 -28.19 -10.82
CA LYS A 211 -1.68 -28.47 -10.24
C LYS A 211 -2.75 -28.63 -11.32
N LYS A 212 -3.76 -29.44 -11.04
CA LYS A 212 -4.83 -29.77 -11.98
C LYS A 212 -6.22 -29.45 -11.47
N LYS A 213 -6.42 -29.45 -10.15
CA LYS A 213 -7.72 -29.19 -9.56
C LYS A 213 -7.61 -28.48 -8.22
N ALA A 214 -8.12 -27.26 -8.17
CA ALA A 214 -8.00 -26.39 -7.02
C ALA A 214 -9.38 -26.04 -6.41
N LEU A 215 -9.39 -25.81 -5.09
CA LEU A 215 -10.47 -25.11 -4.38
C LEU A 215 -10.05 -23.67 -4.10
N CYS A 216 -10.94 -22.71 -4.37
CA CYS A 216 -10.84 -21.34 -3.88
C CYS A 216 -11.81 -21.16 -2.72
N ILE A 217 -11.31 -20.79 -1.54
CA ILE A 217 -12.09 -20.71 -0.30
C ILE A 217 -12.53 -19.27 -0.06
N LEU A 218 -13.81 -18.97 -0.32
CA LEU A 218 -14.40 -17.66 -0.09
C LEU A 218 -14.99 -17.61 1.33
N HIS A 219 -14.32 -16.93 2.21
CA HIS A 219 -14.71 -16.85 3.63
C HIS A 219 -15.55 -15.61 3.98
N GLU A 220 -15.73 -14.72 3.03
CA GLU A 220 -16.56 -13.52 3.18
C GLU A 220 -17.50 -13.38 1.98
N GLN A 221 -18.74 -13.81 2.17
CA GLN A 221 -19.74 -13.82 1.11
C GLN A 221 -20.09 -12.40 0.65
N GLY A 222 -20.08 -12.19 -0.67
CA GLY A 222 -20.38 -10.90 -1.30
C GLY A 222 -19.24 -9.89 -1.24
N ASN A 223 -18.05 -10.28 -0.79
CA ASN A 223 -16.83 -9.48 -0.91
C ASN A 223 -16.35 -9.51 -2.36
N VAL A 224 -16.46 -8.38 -3.06
CA VAL A 224 -16.10 -8.28 -4.49
C VAL A 224 -14.62 -8.61 -4.75
N GLY A 225 -13.72 -8.29 -3.83
CA GLY A 225 -12.30 -8.62 -3.95
C GLY A 225 -12.06 -10.13 -3.91
N HIS A 226 -12.73 -10.86 -3.03
CA HIS A 226 -12.64 -12.32 -2.96
C HIS A 226 -13.15 -12.99 -4.23
N GLU A 227 -14.28 -12.53 -4.75
CA GLU A 227 -14.81 -13.05 -6.03
C GLU A 227 -13.82 -12.79 -7.17
N GLN A 228 -13.25 -11.59 -7.26
CA GLN A 228 -12.27 -11.22 -8.27
C GLN A 228 -11.00 -12.07 -8.19
N ARG A 229 -10.50 -12.39 -6.99
CA ARG A 229 -9.34 -13.30 -6.80
C ARG A 229 -9.62 -14.69 -7.36
N CYS A 230 -10.75 -15.30 -6.99
CA CYS A 230 -11.11 -16.62 -7.51
C CYS A 230 -11.37 -16.63 -9.02
N GLU A 231 -12.07 -15.63 -9.55
CA GLU A 231 -12.33 -15.51 -10.98
C GLU A 231 -11.05 -15.21 -11.79
N GLY A 232 -10.16 -14.36 -11.26
CA GLY A 232 -8.84 -14.13 -11.84
C GLY A 232 -8.03 -15.41 -11.94
N ALA A 233 -7.99 -16.21 -10.86
CA ALA A 233 -7.29 -17.49 -10.85
C ALA A 233 -7.85 -18.48 -11.88
N LYS A 234 -9.17 -18.54 -12.05
CA LYS A 234 -9.81 -19.38 -13.07
C LYS A 234 -9.43 -19.00 -14.50
N LYS A 235 -9.14 -17.72 -14.77
CA LYS A 235 -8.80 -17.26 -16.13
C LYS A 235 -7.45 -17.78 -16.61
N THR A 236 -6.49 -17.92 -15.69
CA THR A 236 -5.11 -18.29 -16.04
C THR A 236 -4.74 -19.71 -15.65
N PHE A 237 -5.52 -20.35 -14.77
CA PHE A 237 -5.28 -21.73 -14.36
C PHE A 237 -5.72 -22.72 -15.43
N ASP A 238 -4.78 -23.51 -15.97
CA ASP A 238 -5.06 -24.54 -16.98
C ASP A 238 -5.91 -25.71 -16.44
N GLY A 239 -5.98 -25.87 -15.13
CA GLY A 239 -6.76 -26.89 -14.44
C GLY A 239 -8.22 -26.46 -14.20
N LYS A 240 -8.86 -27.13 -13.24
CA LYS A 240 -10.22 -26.81 -12.80
C LYS A 240 -10.21 -26.19 -11.42
N MET A 241 -10.72 -24.97 -11.26
CA MET A 241 -10.90 -24.35 -9.96
C MET A 241 -12.39 -24.28 -9.60
N GLN A 242 -12.71 -24.62 -8.36
CA GLN A 242 -14.06 -24.58 -7.82
C GLN A 242 -14.09 -23.63 -6.60
N ASN A 243 -15.16 -22.85 -6.47
CA ASN A 243 -15.38 -22.02 -5.32
C ASN A 243 -16.03 -22.86 -4.20
N LEU A 244 -15.56 -22.64 -2.96
CA LEU A 244 -16.17 -23.13 -1.75
C LEU A 244 -16.46 -21.95 -0.83
N TYR A 245 -17.75 -21.65 -0.62
CA TYR A 245 -18.19 -20.58 0.25
C TYR A 245 -18.30 -21.12 1.68
N VAL A 246 -17.70 -20.42 2.62
CA VAL A 246 -17.68 -20.75 4.04
C VAL A 246 -18.01 -19.52 4.90
N THR A 247 -18.42 -19.73 6.14
CA THR A 247 -18.63 -18.63 7.10
C THR A 247 -17.34 -18.35 7.86
N GLY A 248 -16.58 -17.33 7.45
CA GLY A 248 -15.25 -17.04 7.95
C GLY A 248 -15.14 -16.73 9.44
N THR A 249 -16.23 -16.35 10.08
CA THR A 249 -16.30 -16.13 11.53
C THR A 249 -16.38 -17.42 12.36
N ASN A 250 -16.56 -18.58 11.70
CA ASN A 250 -16.68 -19.89 12.34
C ASN A 250 -15.58 -20.85 11.84
N MET A 251 -14.38 -20.77 12.39
CA MET A 251 -13.24 -21.59 11.94
C MET A 251 -13.46 -23.10 12.00
N PRO A 252 -14.16 -23.69 13.00
CA PRO A 252 -14.53 -25.10 12.99
C PRO A 252 -15.40 -25.48 11.77
N ASP A 253 -16.33 -24.63 11.37
CA ASP A 253 -17.16 -24.84 10.19
C ASP A 253 -16.35 -24.71 8.89
N VAL A 254 -15.41 -23.76 8.82
CA VAL A 254 -14.47 -23.63 7.70
C VAL A 254 -13.66 -24.92 7.56
N GLN A 255 -13.09 -25.45 8.67
CA GLN A 255 -12.31 -26.67 8.65
C GLN A 255 -13.13 -27.86 8.15
N SER A 256 -14.32 -28.09 8.74
CA SER A 256 -15.17 -29.23 8.36
C SER A 256 -15.69 -29.14 6.93
N SER A 257 -15.95 -27.95 6.42
CA SER A 257 -16.40 -27.73 5.03
C SER A 257 -15.27 -28.07 4.03
N ILE A 258 -14.04 -27.64 4.29
CA ILE A 258 -12.87 -27.97 3.45
C ILE A 258 -12.58 -29.47 3.53
N GLU A 259 -12.58 -30.05 4.75
CA GLU A 259 -12.36 -31.47 4.97
C GLU A 259 -13.38 -32.33 4.20
N ALA A 260 -14.67 -32.07 4.36
CA ALA A 260 -15.72 -32.77 3.64
C ALA A 260 -15.55 -32.68 2.12
N ARG A 261 -15.13 -31.53 1.60
CA ARG A 261 -14.89 -31.34 0.17
C ARG A 261 -13.70 -32.17 -0.32
N LEU A 262 -12.58 -32.22 0.44
CA LEU A 262 -11.40 -33.02 0.13
C LEU A 262 -11.65 -34.52 0.29
N GLN A 263 -12.52 -34.93 1.20
CA GLN A 263 -12.93 -36.32 1.35
C GLN A 263 -13.81 -36.77 0.18
N SER A 264 -14.74 -35.92 -0.29
CA SER A 264 -15.66 -36.24 -1.38
C SER A 264 -15.00 -36.24 -2.77
N ASP A 265 -13.89 -35.53 -2.92
CA ASP A 265 -13.21 -35.39 -4.21
C ASP A 265 -11.69 -35.45 -4.04
N LYS A 266 -11.16 -36.69 -4.13
CA LYS A 266 -9.73 -36.97 -3.97
C LYS A 266 -8.85 -36.49 -5.12
N SER A 267 -9.45 -35.95 -6.20
CA SER A 267 -8.70 -35.37 -7.32
C SER A 267 -8.29 -33.91 -7.08
N ILE A 268 -8.75 -33.29 -6.00
CA ILE A 268 -8.34 -31.93 -5.61
C ILE A 268 -6.89 -32.00 -5.10
N ASP A 269 -6.00 -31.25 -5.76
CA ASP A 269 -4.56 -31.23 -5.51
C ASP A 269 -4.04 -29.86 -5.01
N SER A 270 -4.95 -28.87 -4.90
CA SER A 270 -4.63 -27.58 -4.28
C SER A 270 -5.84 -26.94 -3.58
N VAL A 271 -5.57 -26.21 -2.51
CA VAL A 271 -6.54 -25.37 -1.78
C VAL A 271 -5.95 -23.97 -1.69
N VAL A 272 -6.69 -22.97 -2.14
CA VAL A 272 -6.31 -21.54 -2.07
C VAL A 272 -7.24 -20.83 -1.10
N THR A 273 -6.71 -20.35 0.00
CA THR A 273 -7.45 -19.51 0.96
C THR A 273 -7.21 -18.02 0.66
N LEU A 274 -8.17 -17.17 0.99
CA LEU A 274 -8.13 -15.75 0.64
C LEU A 274 -7.73 -14.83 1.80
N GLY A 275 -7.13 -15.43 2.84
CA GLY A 275 -6.61 -14.70 3.99
C GLY A 275 -5.76 -15.60 4.89
N ALA A 276 -4.72 -15.03 5.49
CA ALA A 276 -3.74 -15.75 6.29
C ALA A 276 -4.29 -16.60 7.45
N PRO A 277 -5.33 -16.18 8.19
CA PRO A 277 -5.91 -17.01 9.27
C PRO A 277 -6.49 -18.34 8.80
N PHE A 278 -6.90 -18.41 7.53
CA PHE A 278 -7.54 -19.59 6.93
C PHE A 278 -6.54 -20.64 6.44
N ALA A 279 -5.28 -20.28 6.26
CA ALA A 279 -4.23 -21.19 5.77
C ALA A 279 -4.00 -22.37 6.74
N ASP A 280 -3.80 -22.08 8.03
CA ASP A 280 -3.62 -23.10 9.07
C ASP A 280 -4.84 -24.04 9.19
N THR A 281 -6.04 -23.47 9.06
CA THR A 281 -7.29 -24.22 9.07
C THR A 281 -7.40 -25.15 7.84
N ALA A 282 -7.00 -24.68 6.66
CA ALA A 282 -7.00 -25.49 5.44
C ALA A 282 -5.96 -26.61 5.48
N VAL A 283 -4.78 -26.39 6.07
CA VAL A 283 -3.77 -27.43 6.30
C VAL A 283 -4.34 -28.52 7.20
N LYS A 284 -4.93 -28.15 8.35
CA LYS A 284 -5.56 -29.13 9.27
C LYS A 284 -6.69 -29.89 8.60
N ALA A 285 -7.51 -29.25 7.78
CA ALA A 285 -8.56 -29.90 7.02
C ALA A 285 -8.01 -30.91 6.00
N ALA A 286 -6.92 -30.56 5.32
CA ALA A 286 -6.25 -31.45 4.38
C ALA A 286 -5.67 -32.70 5.09
N ASP A 287 -5.00 -32.49 6.23
CA ASP A 287 -4.45 -33.57 7.06
C ASP A 287 -5.57 -34.50 7.56
N SER A 288 -6.66 -33.95 8.12
CA SER A 288 -7.81 -34.70 8.61
C SER A 288 -8.51 -35.48 7.49
N ALA A 289 -8.56 -34.93 6.28
CA ALA A 289 -9.10 -35.61 5.10
C ALA A 289 -8.16 -36.67 4.52
N GLY A 290 -6.91 -36.80 4.99
CA GLY A 290 -5.87 -37.61 4.37
C GLY A 290 -5.56 -37.17 2.92
N SER A 291 -5.71 -35.86 2.66
CA SER A 291 -5.47 -35.27 1.34
C SER A 291 -4.02 -34.82 1.20
N LYS A 292 -3.50 -34.91 -0.04
CA LYS A 292 -2.18 -34.36 -0.42
C LYS A 292 -2.30 -33.00 -1.14
N ALA A 293 -3.45 -32.36 -1.06
CA ALA A 293 -3.65 -31.06 -1.65
C ALA A 293 -2.70 -30.02 -1.03
N GLU A 294 -1.93 -29.33 -1.85
CA GLU A 294 -1.06 -28.25 -1.43
C GLU A 294 -1.92 -27.03 -1.05
N VAL A 295 -1.63 -26.44 0.09
CA VAL A 295 -2.34 -25.23 0.53
C VAL A 295 -1.53 -23.99 0.15
N ALA A 296 -2.22 -23.04 -0.46
CA ALA A 296 -1.73 -21.68 -0.72
C ALA A 296 -2.70 -20.67 -0.10
N THR A 297 -2.25 -19.43 0.09
CA THR A 297 -3.08 -18.41 0.72
C THR A 297 -2.82 -17.02 0.14
N PHE A 298 -3.75 -16.13 0.38
CA PHE A 298 -3.50 -14.71 0.38
C PHE A 298 -3.06 -14.27 1.78
N ASP A 299 -2.30 -13.18 1.81
CA ASP A 299 -1.76 -12.51 2.99
C ASP A 299 -0.70 -13.29 3.77
N LEU A 300 0.06 -12.53 4.52
CA LEU A 300 1.12 -13.04 5.39
C LEU A 300 0.76 -12.82 6.86
N ASN A 301 1.25 -13.71 7.68
CA ASN A 301 1.41 -13.56 9.11
C ASN A 301 2.57 -14.48 9.55
N GLU A 302 2.88 -14.49 10.84
CA GLU A 302 3.97 -15.33 11.37
C GLU A 302 3.80 -16.81 11.04
N LYS A 303 2.58 -17.36 11.14
CA LYS A 303 2.29 -18.77 10.83
C LYS A 303 2.43 -19.08 9.35
N VAL A 304 1.96 -18.21 8.48
CA VAL A 304 2.10 -18.37 7.04
C VAL A 304 3.57 -18.32 6.64
N ALA A 305 4.35 -17.37 7.17
CA ALA A 305 5.78 -17.29 6.91
C ALA A 305 6.52 -18.56 7.37
N ALA A 306 6.19 -19.09 8.54
CA ALA A 306 6.74 -20.35 9.03
C ALA A 306 6.35 -21.55 8.14
N GLY A 307 5.07 -21.65 7.74
CA GLY A 307 4.57 -22.72 6.88
C GLY A 307 5.16 -22.69 5.46
N LEU A 308 5.46 -21.51 4.91
CA LEU A 308 6.21 -21.39 3.66
C LEU A 308 7.66 -21.90 3.82
N LYS A 309 8.29 -21.56 4.93
CA LYS A 309 9.69 -21.92 5.23
C LYS A 309 9.87 -23.43 5.41
N ASP A 310 8.97 -24.09 6.11
CA ASP A 310 9.03 -25.53 6.36
C ASP A 310 8.41 -26.36 5.22
N GLY A 311 7.64 -25.71 4.31
CA GLY A 311 7.03 -26.36 3.14
C GLY A 311 5.62 -26.91 3.41
N THR A 312 5.01 -26.60 4.55
CA THR A 312 3.60 -26.90 4.85
C THR A 312 2.67 -26.12 3.94
N LEU A 313 3.07 -24.90 3.54
CA LEU A 313 2.39 -24.07 2.56
C LEU A 313 3.21 -23.97 1.27
N GLY A 314 2.54 -23.98 0.12
CA GLY A 314 3.16 -23.88 -1.18
C GLY A 314 3.62 -22.46 -1.51
N PHE A 315 2.71 -21.52 -1.45
CA PHE A 315 2.98 -20.10 -1.68
C PHE A 315 1.94 -19.22 -0.99
N ALA A 316 2.25 -17.94 -0.87
CA ALA A 316 1.31 -16.91 -0.46
C ALA A 316 1.31 -15.74 -1.47
N VAL A 317 0.21 -15.00 -1.50
CA VAL A 317 0.09 -13.75 -2.25
C VAL A 317 0.11 -12.60 -1.25
N ASP A 318 1.15 -11.79 -1.29
CA ASP A 318 1.29 -10.64 -0.41
C ASP A 318 0.81 -9.36 -1.12
N GLN A 319 -0.07 -8.65 -0.47
CA GLN A 319 -0.62 -7.37 -0.94
C GLN A 319 -0.09 -6.16 -0.16
N GLN A 320 0.86 -6.35 0.71
CA GLN A 320 1.53 -5.30 1.49
C GLN A 320 0.57 -4.44 2.33
N PRO A 321 -0.15 -5.03 3.30
CA PRO A 321 -1.18 -4.35 4.08
C PRO A 321 -0.68 -3.13 4.86
N TYR A 322 0.53 -3.18 5.39
CA TYR A 322 1.15 -2.04 6.07
C TYR A 322 1.24 -0.82 5.14
N LEU A 323 1.66 -1.04 3.90
CA LEU A 323 1.76 0.01 2.89
C LEU A 323 0.39 0.60 2.54
N GLN A 324 -0.66 -0.22 2.46
CA GLN A 324 -2.03 0.28 2.21
C GLN A 324 -2.47 1.28 3.28
N GLY A 325 -2.23 0.97 4.55
CA GLY A 325 -2.57 1.86 5.65
C GLY A 325 -1.70 3.12 5.70
N TYR A 326 -0.40 2.95 5.52
CA TYR A 326 0.58 4.04 5.55
C TYR A 326 0.30 5.07 4.46
N GLU A 327 0.23 4.63 3.21
CA GLU A 327 0.02 5.51 2.05
C GLU A 327 -1.35 6.18 2.08
N ALA A 328 -2.38 5.53 2.61
CA ALA A 328 -3.70 6.14 2.69
C ALA A 328 -3.73 7.38 3.58
N VAL A 329 -3.02 7.36 4.70
CA VAL A 329 -2.88 8.52 5.59
C VAL A 329 -1.96 9.57 4.97
N ASP A 330 -0.81 9.15 4.45
CA ASP A 330 0.19 10.02 3.84
C ASP A 330 -0.37 10.79 2.63
N LEU A 331 -1.10 10.11 1.75
CA LEU A 331 -1.71 10.74 0.58
C LEU A 331 -2.88 11.67 0.94
N LEU A 332 -3.68 11.35 1.97
CA LEU A 332 -4.68 12.30 2.47
C LEU A 332 -4.02 13.56 3.06
N TRP A 333 -2.91 13.39 3.75
CA TRP A 333 -2.13 14.51 4.28
C TRP A 333 -1.56 15.38 3.13
N LEU A 334 -0.96 14.77 2.11
CA LEU A 334 -0.46 15.48 0.93
C LEU A 334 -1.59 16.23 0.20
N TYR A 335 -2.75 15.61 0.05
CA TYR A 335 -3.91 16.26 -0.53
C TYR A 335 -4.37 17.47 0.29
N LYS A 336 -4.47 17.33 1.62
CA LYS A 336 -4.86 18.44 2.51
C LYS A 336 -3.84 19.56 2.54
N TYR A 337 -2.57 19.24 2.36
CA TYR A 337 -1.47 20.20 2.44
C TYR A 337 -1.20 20.92 1.10
N ASN A 338 -1.22 20.22 -0.01
CA ASN A 338 -0.82 20.71 -1.33
C ASN A 338 -1.80 20.42 -2.47
N ASP A 339 -2.94 19.78 -2.20
CA ASP A 339 -3.87 19.30 -3.21
C ASP A 339 -3.28 18.22 -4.14
N ASP A 340 -2.24 17.52 -3.66
CA ASP A 340 -1.55 16.47 -4.41
C ASP A 340 -2.40 15.20 -4.52
N VAL A 341 -2.46 14.61 -5.69
CA VAL A 341 -3.14 13.33 -5.96
C VAL A 341 -2.19 12.37 -6.66
N LEU A 342 -2.01 11.19 -6.08
CA LEU A 342 -1.19 10.13 -6.66
C LEU A 342 -2.04 9.19 -7.54
N GLY A 343 -1.37 8.50 -8.47
CA GLY A 343 -2.00 7.50 -9.35
C GLY A 343 -2.49 8.06 -10.68
N GLY A 344 -2.58 9.39 -10.86
CA GLY A 344 -3.03 9.98 -12.13
C GLY A 344 -4.45 9.51 -12.54
N GLY A 345 -5.33 9.29 -11.57
CA GLY A 345 -6.68 8.77 -11.76
C GLY A 345 -6.77 7.24 -11.90
N LYS A 346 -5.67 6.52 -11.66
CA LYS A 346 -5.58 5.06 -11.57
C LYS A 346 -5.29 4.64 -10.13
N PRO A 347 -5.59 3.39 -9.74
CA PRO A 347 -5.22 2.85 -8.44
C PRO A 347 -3.70 2.87 -8.19
N VAL A 348 -3.32 3.06 -6.94
CA VAL A 348 -1.94 2.88 -6.44
C VAL A 348 -1.78 1.44 -5.99
N LEU A 349 -1.03 0.66 -6.76
CA LEU A 349 -0.93 -0.78 -6.54
C LEU A 349 0.09 -1.12 -5.45
N THR A 350 -0.31 -1.96 -4.49
CA THR A 350 0.55 -2.47 -3.40
C THR A 350 0.90 -3.95 -3.56
N GLY A 351 0.52 -4.57 -4.66
CA GLY A 351 0.73 -5.98 -5.00
C GLY A 351 0.06 -6.32 -6.32
N PRO A 352 -0.02 -7.60 -6.68
CA PRO A 352 0.37 -8.79 -5.89
C PRO A 352 1.86 -9.10 -5.92
N GLN A 353 2.35 -9.76 -4.87
CA GLN A 353 3.67 -10.41 -4.86
C GLN A 353 3.51 -11.88 -4.47
N ILE A 354 3.90 -12.80 -5.35
CA ILE A 354 3.98 -14.22 -4.99
C ILE A 354 5.17 -14.42 -4.05
N VAL A 355 4.90 -15.00 -2.90
CA VAL A 355 5.87 -15.33 -1.86
C VAL A 355 6.00 -16.83 -1.74
N THR A 356 7.22 -17.34 -1.91
CA THR A 356 7.56 -18.75 -1.79
C THR A 356 8.56 -18.96 -0.65
N LYS A 357 8.98 -20.19 -0.46
CA LYS A 357 9.97 -20.59 0.56
C LYS A 357 11.22 -19.69 0.56
N ASP A 358 11.70 -19.29 -0.62
CA ASP A 358 12.96 -18.53 -0.73
C ASP A 358 12.90 -17.14 -0.09
N GLN A 359 11.72 -16.50 -0.10
CA GLN A 359 11.51 -15.20 0.53
C GLN A 359 11.05 -15.30 2.00
N ALA A 360 10.56 -16.49 2.41
CA ALA A 360 9.86 -16.68 3.68
C ALA A 360 10.71 -16.30 4.90
N ALA A 361 12.01 -16.63 4.90
CA ALA A 361 12.90 -16.34 6.03
C ALA A 361 13.02 -14.85 6.35
N LYS A 362 13.10 -13.99 5.30
CA LYS A 362 13.17 -12.54 5.45
C LYS A 362 11.80 -11.97 5.89
N LEU A 363 10.73 -12.49 5.33
CA LEU A 363 9.37 -12.01 5.61
C LEU A 363 8.88 -12.43 6.99
N GLU A 364 9.36 -13.55 7.54
CA GLU A 364 9.07 -13.99 8.91
C GLU A 364 9.46 -12.91 9.95
N GLU A 365 10.62 -12.27 9.78
CA GLU A 365 11.05 -11.17 10.66
C GLU A 365 10.06 -9.99 10.58
N TYR A 366 9.60 -9.64 9.39
CA TYR A 366 8.66 -8.53 9.20
C TYR A 366 7.25 -8.88 9.71
N ALA A 367 6.81 -10.13 9.53
CA ALA A 367 5.54 -10.61 10.08
C ALA A 367 5.53 -10.57 11.62
N LYS A 368 6.64 -10.98 12.27
CA LYS A 368 6.81 -10.86 13.74
C LYS A 368 6.75 -9.42 14.25
N ARG A 369 7.19 -8.45 13.44
CA ARG A 369 7.10 -7.02 13.78
C ARG A 369 5.72 -6.42 13.53
N GLY A 370 4.77 -7.15 12.94
CA GLY A 370 3.47 -6.63 12.54
C GLY A 370 3.54 -5.60 11.39
N THR A 371 4.52 -5.76 10.49
CA THR A 371 4.71 -4.88 9.33
C THR A 371 4.56 -5.60 7.99
N ARG A 372 4.23 -6.91 8.07
CA ARG A 372 3.95 -7.73 6.88
C ARG A 372 2.96 -8.83 7.21
#